data_2993fe59dd830c714b933b040883ca2a
#
_entry.id   2993fe59dd830c714b933b040883ca2a
#
_cell.length_a   1.000
_cell.length_b   1.000
_cell.length_c   1.000
_cell.angle_alpha   90.00
_cell.angle_beta   90.00
_cell.angle_gamma   90.00
#
_symmetry.space_group_name_H-M   'P 1'
#
loop_
_entity.id
_entity.type
_entity.pdbx_description
1 polymer ?
#
loop_
_entity_poly.entity_id
_entity_poly.type
_entity_poly.pdbx_seq_one_letter_code
_entity_poly.pdbx_strand_id
1 'polypeptide(L)'
;SISETSPQITYLREQEDYLISSEFQSSPLYLSAWESEKELFRRLAIDCVVAMKGGKEVIGLLLLAAREKGKRFDYNEISYLETICSVASIALKNAGLYEKMFREARIDPLTGVYNYRYFVEKEAELFEACRDDCLSLIFADVDDFKLYNQLYGVEAGDAALCQISKEITL
;
A
#
# COMPACT_ATOMS: atom_id res chain seq x y z
N SER A 1 -7.06 11.62 6.07
CA SER A 1 -7.15 10.17 5.83
C SER A 1 -8.16 9.55 6.78
N ILE A 2 -8.89 8.56 6.33
CA ILE A 2 -9.79 7.77 7.19
C ILE A 2 -8.90 6.76 7.92
N SER A 3 -9.00 6.69 9.25
CA SER A 3 -8.23 5.75 10.06
C SER A 3 -8.79 4.31 9.89
N GLU A 4 -7.92 3.31 9.91
CA GLU A 4 -8.31 1.89 9.92
C GLU A 4 -9.18 1.51 11.13
N THR A 5 -9.08 2.28 12.20
CA THR A 5 -9.86 2.11 13.43
C THR A 5 -11.14 2.93 13.46
N SER A 6 -11.47 3.64 12.38
CA SER A 6 -12.68 4.45 12.34
C SER A 6 -13.94 3.60 12.44
N PRO A 7 -15.01 4.09 13.06
CA PRO A 7 -16.28 3.38 13.20
C PRO A 7 -16.88 2.90 11.86
N GLN A 8 -16.66 3.67 10.80
CA GLN A 8 -17.10 3.31 9.45
C GLN A 8 -16.37 2.09 8.91
N ILE A 9 -15.04 2.02 9.10
CA ILE A 9 -14.23 0.86 8.69
C ILE A 9 -14.60 -0.37 9.52
N THR A 10 -14.82 -0.19 10.83
CA THR A 10 -15.27 -1.28 11.71
C THR A 10 -16.62 -1.82 11.27
N TYR A 11 -17.58 -0.94 10.97
CA TYR A 11 -18.89 -1.35 10.46
C TYR A 11 -18.79 -2.14 9.15
N LEU A 12 -18.03 -1.62 8.17
CA LEU A 12 -17.84 -2.27 6.87
C LEU A 12 -17.06 -3.59 6.97
N ARG A 13 -16.19 -3.73 7.97
CA ARG A 13 -15.44 -4.97 8.21
C ARG A 13 -16.29 -6.07 8.81
N GLU A 14 -17.16 -5.73 9.76
CA GLU A 14 -17.82 -6.68 10.64
C GLU A 14 -19.27 -6.96 10.27
N GLN A 15 -19.98 -6.01 9.68
CA GLN A 15 -21.42 -6.11 9.50
C GLN A 15 -21.85 -6.16 8.03
N GLU A 16 -21.43 -5.22 7.19
CA GLU A 16 -21.95 -5.06 5.83
C GLU A 16 -20.83 -4.73 4.85
N ASP A 17 -21.07 -4.95 3.55
CA ASP A 17 -20.14 -4.58 2.47
C ASP A 17 -20.32 -3.14 2.00
N TYR A 18 -21.39 -2.51 2.39
CA TYR A 18 -21.69 -1.10 2.11
C TYR A 18 -22.28 -0.38 3.33
N LEU A 19 -22.32 0.94 3.25
CA LEU A 19 -22.84 1.82 4.29
C LEU A 19 -23.61 2.95 3.61
N ILE A 20 -24.86 3.15 4.00
CA ILE A 20 -25.65 4.34 3.65
C ILE A 20 -25.58 5.33 4.80
N SER A 21 -25.14 6.56 4.52
CA SER A 21 -24.87 7.56 5.57
C SER A 21 -26.07 7.84 6.45
N SER A 22 -27.27 7.93 5.88
CA SER A 22 -28.51 8.19 6.65
C SER A 22 -28.87 7.05 7.61
N GLU A 23 -28.56 5.82 7.28
CA GLU A 23 -28.81 4.64 8.12
C GLU A 23 -27.72 4.49 9.17
N PHE A 24 -26.45 4.68 8.77
CA PHE A 24 -25.32 4.60 9.66
C PHE A 24 -25.34 5.65 10.77
N GLN A 25 -25.84 6.86 10.50
CA GLN A 25 -25.98 7.92 11.50
C GLN A 25 -26.86 7.53 12.70
N SER A 26 -27.72 6.53 12.55
CA SER A 26 -28.55 5.98 13.62
C SER A 26 -27.86 4.84 14.39
N SER A 27 -26.69 4.40 13.96
CA SER A 27 -25.97 3.28 14.58
C SER A 27 -25.21 3.69 15.85
N PRO A 28 -25.05 2.79 16.83
CA PRO A 28 -24.22 3.04 18.01
C PRO A 28 -22.77 3.37 17.67
N LEU A 29 -22.23 2.80 16.59
CA LEU A 29 -20.88 3.06 16.10
C LEU A 29 -20.70 4.50 15.63
N TYR A 30 -21.68 5.07 14.93
CA TYR A 30 -21.62 6.48 14.54
C TYR A 30 -21.71 7.41 15.74
N LEU A 31 -22.52 7.09 16.73
CA LEU A 31 -22.65 7.92 17.93
C LEU A 31 -21.34 8.00 18.73
N SER A 32 -20.55 6.93 18.70
CA SER A 32 -19.22 6.86 19.34
C SER A 32 -18.08 7.44 18.49
N ALA A 33 -18.32 7.80 17.22
CA ALA A 33 -17.31 8.37 16.33
C ALA A 33 -16.84 9.76 16.77
N TRP A 34 -15.55 10.05 16.54
CA TRP A 34 -14.97 11.37 16.77
C TRP A 34 -15.60 12.41 15.83
N GLU A 35 -15.76 13.64 16.32
CA GLU A 35 -16.39 14.72 15.54
C GLU A 35 -15.61 15.05 14.26
N SER A 36 -14.28 14.90 14.28
CA SER A 36 -13.45 15.08 13.09
C SER A 36 -13.74 14.06 11.97
N GLU A 37 -14.13 12.84 12.32
CA GLU A 37 -14.50 11.81 11.35
C GLU A 37 -15.88 12.08 10.75
N LYS A 38 -16.82 12.50 11.59
CA LYS A 38 -18.17 12.93 11.15
C LYS A 38 -18.10 14.14 10.22
N GLU A 39 -17.20 15.09 10.51
CA GLU A 39 -17.00 16.29 9.70
C GLU A 39 -16.52 15.97 8.29
N LEU A 40 -15.61 14.99 8.13
CA LEU A 40 -15.14 14.56 6.82
C LEU A 40 -16.30 14.08 5.94
N PHE A 41 -17.20 13.25 6.48
CA PHE A 41 -18.36 12.74 5.75
C PHE A 41 -19.35 13.85 5.38
N ARG A 42 -19.61 14.80 6.29
CA ARG A 42 -20.45 15.95 6.04
C ARG A 42 -19.88 16.85 4.95
N ARG A 43 -18.58 17.17 5.04
CA ARG A 43 -17.91 18.07 4.09
C ARG A 43 -17.90 17.52 2.67
N LEU A 44 -17.72 16.23 2.52
CA LEU A 44 -17.74 15.56 1.23
C LEU A 44 -19.15 15.16 0.76
N ALA A 45 -20.18 15.44 1.57
CA ALA A 45 -21.58 15.06 1.31
C ALA A 45 -21.71 13.56 0.93
N ILE A 46 -20.97 12.70 1.62
CA ILE A 46 -20.97 11.26 1.33
C ILE A 46 -22.31 10.66 1.71
N ASP A 47 -22.97 10.02 0.75
CA ASP A 47 -24.26 9.36 0.95
C ASP A 47 -24.13 7.82 1.01
N CYS A 48 -23.23 7.25 0.21
CA CYS A 48 -22.97 5.82 0.22
C CYS A 48 -21.48 5.53 0.23
N VAL A 49 -21.06 4.50 0.95
CA VAL A 49 -19.72 3.95 0.96
C VAL A 49 -19.79 2.47 0.67
N VAL A 50 -19.00 1.99 -0.28
CA VAL A 50 -18.88 0.57 -0.60
C VAL A 50 -17.45 0.12 -0.33
N ALA A 51 -17.30 -0.98 0.40
CA ALA A 51 -15.99 -1.51 0.77
C ALA A 51 -15.40 -2.35 -0.35
N MET A 52 -14.11 -2.13 -0.60
CA MET A 52 -13.26 -3.04 -1.37
C MET A 52 -12.56 -3.97 -0.38
N LYS A 53 -12.97 -5.24 -0.32
CA LYS A 53 -12.45 -6.20 0.65
C LYS A 53 -11.45 -7.17 0.04
N GLY A 54 -10.36 -7.41 0.77
CA GLY A 54 -9.34 -8.42 0.47
C GLY A 54 -9.42 -9.60 1.44
N GLY A 55 -10.50 -10.37 1.40
CA GLY A 55 -10.85 -11.35 2.42
C GLY A 55 -11.63 -10.70 3.55
N LYS A 56 -11.09 -10.68 4.77
CA LYS A 56 -11.72 -10.00 5.93
C LYS A 56 -11.27 -8.54 6.10
N GLU A 57 -10.29 -8.10 5.34
CA GLU A 57 -9.72 -6.76 5.46
C GLU A 57 -10.33 -5.80 4.43
N VAL A 58 -10.57 -4.55 4.84
CA VAL A 58 -10.98 -3.48 3.95
C VAL A 58 -9.71 -2.86 3.36
N ILE A 59 -9.49 -3.08 2.06
CA ILE A 59 -8.30 -2.61 1.32
C ILE A 59 -8.53 -1.27 0.62
N GLY A 60 -9.80 -0.88 0.48
CA GLY A 60 -10.18 0.38 -0.15
C GLY A 60 -11.64 0.71 0.10
N LEU A 61 -12.01 1.95 -0.22
CA LEU A 61 -13.38 2.45 -0.11
C LEU A 61 -13.77 3.18 -1.38
N LEU A 62 -14.96 2.88 -1.89
CA LEU A 62 -15.63 3.69 -2.90
C LEU A 62 -16.59 4.64 -2.18
N LEU A 63 -16.32 5.94 -2.26
CA LEU A 63 -17.11 7.00 -1.64
C LEU A 63 -18.00 7.66 -2.69
N LEU A 64 -19.28 7.71 -2.44
CA LEU A 64 -20.27 8.26 -3.35
C LEU A 64 -20.97 9.43 -2.67
N ALA A 65 -20.92 10.60 -3.29
CA ALA A 65 -21.61 11.78 -2.80
C ALA A 65 -23.13 11.68 -3.05
N ALA A 66 -23.87 12.46 -2.26
CA ALA A 66 -25.30 12.58 -2.43
C ALA A 66 -25.64 13.05 -3.86
N ARG A 67 -26.69 12.49 -4.41
CA ARG A 67 -27.18 12.84 -5.75
C ARG A 67 -27.99 14.13 -5.74
N GLU A 68 -27.98 14.80 -6.87
CA GLU A 68 -28.87 15.92 -7.09
C GLU A 68 -30.35 15.50 -6.88
N LYS A 69 -31.15 16.39 -6.32
CA LYS A 69 -32.57 16.18 -6.01
C LYS A 69 -32.87 15.14 -4.94
N GLY A 70 -31.88 14.75 -4.09
CA GLY A 70 -32.09 13.86 -2.96
C GLY A 70 -32.50 12.41 -3.32
N LYS A 71 -32.19 11.96 -4.55
CA LYS A 71 -32.44 10.57 -4.98
C LYS A 71 -31.47 9.66 -4.25
N ARG A 72 -31.97 8.68 -3.49
CA ARG A 72 -31.16 7.67 -2.82
C ARG A 72 -30.66 6.60 -3.80
N PHE A 73 -29.60 5.91 -3.42
CA PHE A 73 -29.15 4.71 -4.12
C PHE A 73 -30.17 3.58 -3.85
N ASP A 74 -30.61 2.91 -4.92
CA ASP A 74 -31.48 1.75 -4.80
C ASP A 74 -30.66 0.45 -4.65
N TYR A 75 -31.33 -0.63 -4.28
CA TYR A 75 -30.68 -1.92 -4.04
C TYR A 75 -29.92 -2.45 -5.25
N ASN A 76 -30.46 -2.29 -6.46
CA ASN A 76 -29.79 -2.76 -7.67
C ASN A 76 -28.51 -1.96 -7.95
N GLU A 77 -28.58 -0.65 -7.75
CA GLU A 77 -27.41 0.24 -7.91
C GLU A 77 -26.31 -0.13 -6.91
N ILE A 78 -26.67 -0.39 -5.65
CA ILE A 78 -25.72 -0.83 -4.62
C ILE A 78 -25.10 -2.17 -5.01
N SER A 79 -25.90 -3.14 -5.44
CA SER A 79 -25.41 -4.46 -5.86
C SER A 79 -24.44 -4.38 -7.05
N TYR A 80 -24.67 -3.48 -8.01
CA TYR A 80 -23.71 -3.21 -9.08
C TYR A 80 -22.42 -2.62 -8.55
N LEU A 81 -22.49 -1.68 -7.60
CA LEU A 81 -21.31 -1.07 -6.98
C LEU A 81 -20.50 -2.09 -6.17
N GLU A 82 -21.15 -2.98 -5.43
CA GLU A 82 -20.50 -4.08 -4.72
C GLU A 82 -19.75 -5.01 -5.70
N THR A 83 -20.39 -5.33 -6.84
CA THR A 83 -19.76 -6.13 -7.89
C THR A 83 -18.51 -5.44 -8.45
N ILE A 84 -18.60 -4.15 -8.74
CA ILE A 84 -17.46 -3.34 -9.21
C ILE A 84 -16.36 -3.30 -8.16
N CYS A 85 -16.70 -3.07 -6.88
CA CYS A 85 -15.75 -3.05 -5.78
C CYS A 85 -15.08 -4.41 -5.57
N SER A 86 -15.82 -5.51 -5.75
CA SER A 86 -15.26 -6.86 -5.69
C SER A 86 -14.20 -7.10 -6.78
N VAL A 87 -14.49 -6.74 -8.02
CA VAL A 87 -13.54 -6.84 -9.14
C VAL A 87 -12.33 -5.92 -8.92
N ALA A 88 -12.56 -4.68 -8.49
CA ALA A 88 -11.51 -3.73 -8.18
C ALA A 88 -10.60 -4.23 -7.04
N SER A 89 -11.17 -4.89 -6.03
CA SER A 89 -10.42 -5.49 -4.92
C SER A 89 -9.44 -6.57 -5.40
N ILE A 90 -9.88 -7.42 -6.32
CA ILE A 90 -9.01 -8.44 -6.92
C ILE A 90 -7.87 -7.78 -7.71
N ALA A 91 -8.18 -6.76 -8.49
CA ALA A 91 -7.18 -6.03 -9.28
C ALA A 91 -6.14 -5.33 -8.38
N LEU A 92 -6.58 -4.64 -7.33
CA LEU A 92 -5.71 -3.98 -6.36
C LEU A 92 -4.82 -4.99 -5.62
N LYS A 93 -5.39 -6.10 -5.18
CA LYS A 93 -4.62 -7.17 -4.52
C LYS A 93 -3.55 -7.75 -5.46
N ASN A 94 -3.93 -8.03 -6.70
CA ASN A 94 -2.97 -8.53 -7.70
C ASN A 94 -1.87 -7.50 -7.98
N ALA A 95 -2.20 -6.23 -8.14
CA ALA A 95 -1.21 -5.16 -8.32
C ALA A 95 -0.23 -5.10 -7.15
N GLY A 96 -0.71 -5.17 -5.91
CA GLY A 96 0.14 -5.20 -4.72
C GLY A 96 1.05 -6.44 -4.65
N LEU A 97 0.54 -7.60 -5.06
CA LEU A 97 1.35 -8.82 -5.16
C LEU A 97 2.43 -8.70 -6.23
N TYR A 98 2.11 -8.14 -7.41
CA TYR A 98 3.09 -7.87 -8.47
C TYR A 98 4.18 -6.90 -8.00
N GLU A 99 3.80 -5.81 -7.33
CA GLU A 99 4.77 -4.84 -6.79
C GLU A 99 5.69 -5.50 -5.76
N LYS A 100 5.12 -6.32 -4.87
CA LYS A 100 5.90 -7.07 -3.89
C LYS A 100 6.88 -8.04 -4.56
N MET A 101 6.41 -8.86 -5.50
CA MET A 101 7.26 -9.77 -6.27
C MET A 101 8.35 -9.03 -7.05
N PHE A 102 8.02 -7.90 -7.66
CA PHE A 102 8.96 -7.06 -8.37
C PHE A 102 10.07 -6.55 -7.45
N ARG A 103 9.70 -6.10 -6.26
CA ARG A 103 10.64 -5.62 -5.24
C ARG A 103 11.52 -6.76 -4.72
N GLU A 104 10.93 -7.88 -4.31
CA GLU A 104 11.67 -9.05 -3.81
C GLU A 104 12.65 -9.62 -4.84
N ALA A 105 12.31 -9.56 -6.13
CA ALA A 105 13.19 -10.01 -7.19
C ALA A 105 14.38 -9.09 -7.46
N ARG A 106 14.34 -7.81 -7.05
CA ARG A 106 15.31 -6.77 -7.44
C ARG A 106 16.04 -6.10 -6.29
N ILE A 107 15.49 -6.18 -5.10
CA ILE A 107 16.03 -5.51 -3.90
C ILE A 107 16.62 -6.57 -2.96
N ASP A 108 17.77 -6.28 -2.41
CA ASP A 108 18.35 -7.06 -1.32
C ASP A 108 17.56 -6.79 -0.03
N PRO A 109 17.00 -7.84 0.63
CA PRO A 109 16.08 -7.65 1.76
C PRO A 109 16.77 -7.10 3.02
N LEU A 110 18.09 -7.25 3.16
CA LEU A 110 18.85 -6.76 4.30
C LEU A 110 19.18 -5.27 4.13
N THR A 111 19.74 -4.92 3.02
CA THR A 111 20.35 -3.62 2.78
C THR A 111 19.43 -2.62 2.09
N GLY A 112 18.38 -3.10 1.41
CA GLY A 112 17.46 -2.28 0.67
C GLY A 112 17.97 -1.72 -0.66
N VAL A 113 19.21 -2.05 -1.06
CA VAL A 113 19.77 -1.70 -2.37
C VAL A 113 19.40 -2.73 -3.43
N TYR A 114 19.66 -2.42 -4.69
CA TYR A 114 19.45 -3.39 -5.77
C TYR A 114 20.38 -4.60 -5.61
N ASN A 115 19.84 -5.79 -5.82
CA ASN A 115 20.60 -7.03 -5.76
C ASN A 115 21.38 -7.28 -7.06
N TYR A 116 22.32 -8.24 -7.01
CA TYR A 116 23.14 -8.62 -8.16
C TYR A 116 22.33 -9.02 -9.39
N ARG A 117 21.19 -9.69 -9.20
CA ARG A 117 20.31 -10.10 -10.30
C ARG A 117 19.78 -8.91 -11.09
N TYR A 118 19.33 -7.86 -10.41
CA TYR A 118 18.85 -6.64 -11.06
C TYR A 118 19.99 -5.87 -11.75
N PHE A 119 21.18 -5.87 -11.15
CA PHE A 119 22.37 -5.29 -11.79
C PHE A 119 22.64 -5.93 -13.15
N VAL A 120 22.72 -7.27 -13.23
CA VAL A 120 22.93 -8.01 -14.49
C VAL A 120 21.80 -7.77 -15.51
N GLU A 121 20.55 -7.67 -15.05
CA GLU A 121 19.40 -7.36 -15.91
C GLU A 121 19.54 -5.96 -16.54
N LYS A 122 20.08 -4.99 -15.80
CA LYS A 122 20.20 -3.58 -16.21
C LYS A 122 21.52 -3.22 -16.89
N GLU A 123 22.53 -4.00 -16.72
CA GLU A 123 23.87 -3.76 -17.26
C GLU A 123 23.82 -3.46 -18.77
N ALA A 124 23.18 -4.30 -19.56
CA ALA A 124 23.09 -4.12 -21.01
C ALA A 124 22.35 -2.84 -21.41
N GLU A 125 21.26 -2.51 -20.70
CA GLU A 125 20.49 -1.29 -20.94
C GLU A 125 21.32 -0.03 -20.63
N LEU A 126 22.10 -0.06 -19.53
CA LEU A 126 22.95 1.05 -19.14
C LEU A 126 24.08 1.28 -20.16
N PHE A 127 24.70 0.21 -20.64
CA PHE A 127 25.74 0.30 -21.68
C PHE A 127 25.20 0.90 -22.98
N GLU A 128 24.03 0.48 -23.41
CA GLU A 128 23.40 1.03 -24.63
C GLU A 128 22.96 2.49 -24.45
N ALA A 129 22.43 2.84 -23.26
CA ALA A 129 22.00 4.21 -22.96
C ALA A 129 23.19 5.20 -22.90
N CYS A 130 24.35 4.74 -22.47
CA CYS A 130 25.58 5.54 -22.34
C CYS A 130 26.56 5.33 -23.49
N ARG A 131 26.13 4.88 -24.66
CA ARG A 131 26.99 4.51 -25.80
C ARG A 131 27.87 5.66 -26.30
N ASP A 132 27.36 6.88 -26.24
CA ASP A 132 28.05 8.10 -26.67
C ASP A 132 28.61 8.93 -25.48
N ASP A 133 28.39 8.46 -24.23
CA ASP A 133 28.82 9.12 -23.02
C ASP A 133 29.79 8.25 -22.20
N CYS A 134 30.45 8.86 -21.19
CA CYS A 134 31.31 8.12 -20.28
C CYS A 134 30.50 7.45 -19.18
N LEU A 135 30.53 6.12 -19.14
CA LEU A 135 30.00 5.32 -18.03
C LEU A 135 31.20 4.88 -17.14
N SER A 136 31.04 5.06 -15.83
CA SER A 136 32.01 4.55 -14.85
C SER A 136 31.35 3.54 -13.93
N LEU A 137 31.99 2.41 -13.72
CA LEU A 137 31.59 1.39 -12.76
C LEU A 137 32.54 1.42 -11.57
N ILE A 138 31.97 1.55 -10.36
CA ILE A 138 32.72 1.45 -9.11
C ILE A 138 32.38 0.10 -8.48
N PHE A 139 33.39 -0.70 -8.21
CA PHE A 139 33.28 -1.94 -7.46
C PHE A 139 33.89 -1.74 -6.07
N ALA A 140 33.12 -2.02 -5.03
CA ALA A 140 33.55 -1.89 -3.64
C ALA A 140 33.32 -3.19 -2.88
N ASP A 141 34.28 -3.56 -2.04
CA ASP A 141 34.20 -4.73 -1.16
C ASP A 141 34.59 -4.32 0.26
N VAL A 142 34.11 -5.06 1.25
CA VAL A 142 34.39 -4.81 2.66
C VAL A 142 35.52 -5.76 3.11
N ASP A 143 36.67 -5.19 3.39
CA ASP A 143 37.85 -5.95 3.83
C ASP A 143 37.55 -6.69 5.14
N ASP A 144 38.00 -7.94 5.21
CA ASP A 144 37.90 -8.79 6.38
C ASP A 144 36.46 -8.95 7.00
N PHE A 145 35.42 -8.76 6.19
CA PHE A 145 34.04 -8.83 6.68
C PHE A 145 33.70 -10.15 7.40
N LYS A 146 34.28 -11.26 6.92
CA LYS A 146 34.13 -12.56 7.60
C LYS A 146 34.75 -12.55 9.01
N LEU A 147 35.90 -11.93 9.18
CA LEU A 147 36.56 -11.79 10.49
C LEU A 147 35.74 -10.88 11.40
N TYR A 148 35.21 -9.80 10.87
CA TYR A 148 34.31 -8.90 11.60
C TYR A 148 33.10 -9.67 12.16
N ASN A 149 32.46 -10.50 11.36
CA ASN A 149 31.34 -11.34 11.81
C ASN A 149 31.73 -12.37 12.87
N GLN A 150 32.94 -12.92 12.77
CA GLN A 150 33.45 -13.85 13.80
C GLN A 150 33.72 -13.17 15.15
N LEU A 151 34.15 -11.92 15.14
CA LEU A 151 34.47 -11.17 16.35
C LEU A 151 33.25 -10.53 17.00
N TYR A 152 32.33 -9.99 16.21
CA TYR A 152 31.21 -9.16 16.70
C TYR A 152 29.84 -9.77 16.50
N GLY A 153 29.76 -10.91 15.82
CA GLY A 153 28.51 -11.60 15.51
C GLY A 153 27.87 -11.13 14.18
N VAL A 154 27.01 -11.99 13.64
CA VAL A 154 26.33 -11.77 12.36
C VAL A 154 25.43 -10.53 12.41
N GLU A 155 24.73 -10.30 13.51
CA GLU A 155 23.85 -9.13 13.69
C GLU A 155 24.62 -7.80 13.57
N ALA A 156 25.87 -7.75 14.08
CA ALA A 156 26.71 -6.57 13.93
C ALA A 156 27.17 -6.40 12.49
N GLY A 157 27.46 -7.47 11.77
CA GLY A 157 27.78 -7.45 10.34
C GLY A 157 26.62 -6.97 9.49
N ASP A 158 25.41 -7.47 9.75
CA ASP A 158 24.19 -7.04 9.07
C ASP A 158 23.93 -5.53 9.30
N ALA A 159 24.10 -5.05 10.53
CA ALA A 159 23.99 -3.63 10.83
C ALA A 159 25.05 -2.79 10.08
N ALA A 160 26.29 -3.28 9.98
CA ALA A 160 27.35 -2.60 9.22
C ALA A 160 27.01 -2.51 7.72
N LEU A 161 26.55 -3.61 7.10
CA LEU A 161 26.11 -3.61 5.71
C LEU A 161 24.94 -2.65 5.47
N CYS A 162 23.95 -2.61 6.36
CA CYS A 162 22.85 -1.67 6.30
C CYS A 162 23.32 -0.21 6.38
N GLN A 163 24.32 0.09 7.20
CA GLN A 163 24.86 1.44 7.32
C GLN A 163 25.63 1.84 6.07
N ILE A 164 26.52 0.96 5.57
CA ILE A 164 27.25 1.20 4.32
C ILE A 164 26.30 1.47 3.16
N SER A 165 25.24 0.66 3.04
CA SER A 165 24.26 0.81 1.97
C SER A 165 23.51 2.15 2.02
N LYS A 166 23.21 2.66 3.22
CA LYS A 166 22.59 3.99 3.39
C LYS A 166 23.52 5.12 2.93
N GLU A 167 24.82 5.00 3.20
CA GLU A 167 25.81 6.02 2.81
C GLU A 167 26.04 6.04 1.28
N ILE A 168 25.86 4.90 0.61
CA ILE A 168 26.04 4.78 -0.85
C ILE A 168 24.79 5.28 -1.61
N THR A 169 23.60 5.23 -0.98
CA THR A 169 22.32 5.51 -1.64
C THR A 169 21.89 7.00 -1.53
N LEU A 170 22.75 7.88 -1.10
CA LEU A 170 22.50 9.34 -0.95
C LEU A 170 22.26 10.06 -2.28
#